data_2e4f6437c418c76bad765c6a53628f7e
#
_entry.id   2e4f6437c418c76bad765c6a53628f7e
#
_cell.length_a   1.000
_cell.length_b   1.000
_cell.length_c   1.000
_cell.angle_alpha   90.00
_cell.angle_beta   90.00
_cell.angle_gamma   90.00
#
_symmetry.space_group_name_H-M   'P 1'
#
loop_
_entity.id
_entity.type
_entity.pdbx_description
1 polymer ?
#
loop_
_entity_poly.entity_id
_entity_poly.type
_entity_poly.pdbx_seq_one_letter_code
_entity_poly.pdbx_strand_id
1 'polypeptide(L)'
;MDGYVDGAEAFVAKAIHGTPADRKQPLFRPSAPPADYPMAALLELRPAIEAIKHRTQTPEALIAGSVLAAAGFCVAPHHDVEIPGVGTKPLNLAVLTIAQSGERKTTVDLLATASLRRAEQKLAAKYGDEIAIYKREKAAFEAATAEAKKAAKRGRAAVAEALAGVGTEPKPPAAPILMAEESTIEGLIVALIERPNVSMFSAEAGMFLGGHGFTPETATRTMTTVNSLWDGAAIKRLRATGHVHKMGRRSSLSLMAQRTVAMKLLGDEGARDNGLLARILLSEPETTIGTRFWREGRADYDQFLHEYDGRLADLLDRKPRILDGGDGFDPEPIAFHVEAERRMIAFYNQTEAALRDGERFASIRGYGAKMLEHASRLAGVMAAYAGQDVITATDFDAGAELATFYASEHIRLADTAGIAADLLLAQKLLDWWQSRPDPRCSLAAIYQLGPNAIREAATAKRIVEILEERGWIERLPAGTQIDGAPKRDAWELTP
;
A
#
# COMPACT_ATOMS: atom_id res chain seq x y z
N MET A 1 14.45 -43.26 -54.81
CA MET A 1 14.96 -41.97 -54.29
C MET A 1 13.84 -40.96 -53.92
N ASP A 2 12.60 -41.41 -53.72
CA ASP A 2 11.44 -40.52 -53.58
C ASP A 2 10.88 -40.35 -52.14
N GLY A 3 11.57 -40.92 -51.17
CA GLY A 3 11.14 -40.81 -49.77
C GLY A 3 11.82 -39.72 -48.90
N TYR A 4 12.81 -39.00 -49.48
CA TYR A 4 13.62 -38.03 -48.69
C TYR A 4 13.23 -36.57 -48.94
N VAL A 5 12.45 -36.31 -49.98
CA VAL A 5 12.01 -34.96 -50.39
C VAL A 5 10.78 -34.52 -49.56
N ASP A 6 9.88 -35.47 -49.28
CA ASP A 6 8.61 -35.19 -48.56
C ASP A 6 8.84 -34.78 -47.08
N GLY A 7 9.89 -35.31 -46.46
CA GLY A 7 10.24 -34.96 -45.07
C GLY A 7 10.87 -33.57 -44.90
N ALA A 8 11.60 -33.11 -45.93
CA ALA A 8 12.25 -31.80 -45.88
C ALA A 8 11.24 -30.66 -46.15
N GLU A 9 10.30 -30.86 -47.07
CA GLU A 9 9.22 -29.88 -47.32
C GLU A 9 8.25 -29.77 -46.14
N ALA A 10 7.93 -30.88 -45.47
CA ALA A 10 7.12 -30.88 -44.27
C ALA A 10 7.86 -30.21 -43.09
N PHE A 11 9.18 -30.40 -42.96
CA PHE A 11 10.00 -29.73 -41.94
C PHE A 11 10.16 -28.24 -42.21
N VAL A 12 10.33 -27.83 -43.47
CA VAL A 12 10.41 -26.43 -43.87
C VAL A 12 9.04 -25.75 -43.72
N ALA A 13 7.92 -26.42 -44.09
CA ALA A 13 6.58 -25.90 -43.86
C ALA A 13 6.28 -25.74 -42.35
N LYS A 14 6.74 -26.65 -41.50
CA LYS A 14 6.59 -26.57 -40.05
C LYS A 14 7.46 -25.46 -39.44
N ALA A 15 8.65 -25.22 -40.01
CA ALA A 15 9.56 -24.14 -39.57
C ALA A 15 9.08 -22.74 -40.04
N ILE A 16 8.37 -22.66 -41.20
CA ILE A 16 7.87 -21.37 -41.73
C ILE A 16 6.49 -21.04 -41.19
N HIS A 17 5.66 -22.03 -40.89
CA HIS A 17 4.25 -21.81 -40.52
C HIS A 17 3.87 -22.25 -39.11
N GLY A 18 4.77 -22.73 -38.24
CA GLY A 18 4.47 -23.16 -36.89
C GLY A 18 3.11 -23.88 -36.73
N THR A 19 2.93 -24.72 -35.73
CA THR A 19 1.56 -25.20 -35.44
C THR A 19 0.71 -24.03 -34.91
N PRO A 20 -0.62 -24.03 -35.09
CA PRO A 20 -1.51 -22.99 -34.53
C PRO A 20 -1.21 -22.68 -33.04
N ALA A 21 -0.83 -23.69 -32.28
CA ALA A 21 -0.41 -23.54 -30.88
C ALA A 21 0.89 -22.72 -30.71
N ASP A 22 1.82 -22.77 -31.68
CA ASP A 22 3.09 -22.02 -31.64
C ASP A 22 2.91 -20.54 -32.04
N ARG A 23 1.73 -20.13 -32.51
CA ARG A 23 1.41 -18.75 -32.90
C ARG A 23 0.79 -17.92 -31.78
N LYS A 24 0.28 -18.55 -30.71
CA LYS A 24 -0.35 -17.83 -29.60
C LYS A 24 0.68 -17.02 -28.82
N GLN A 25 0.60 -15.72 -28.90
CA GLN A 25 1.37 -14.83 -28.06
C GLN A 25 0.61 -14.57 -26.77
N PRO A 26 1.22 -14.71 -25.58
CA PRO A 26 0.56 -14.35 -24.33
C PRO A 26 0.02 -12.92 -24.40
N LEU A 27 -1.21 -12.72 -23.92
CA LEU A 27 -1.79 -11.37 -23.80
C LEU A 27 -0.97 -10.52 -22.84
N PHE A 28 -0.37 -11.16 -21.85
CA PHE A 28 0.55 -10.56 -20.92
C PHE A 28 1.92 -11.23 -21.03
N ARG A 29 2.98 -10.45 -21.01
CA ARG A 29 4.29 -11.01 -20.64
C ARG A 29 4.15 -11.53 -19.22
N PRO A 30 4.52 -12.78 -18.93
CA PRO A 30 4.61 -13.23 -17.56
C PRO A 30 5.49 -12.24 -16.80
N SER A 31 5.01 -11.68 -15.68
CA SER A 31 5.90 -10.94 -14.78
C SER A 31 7.09 -11.83 -14.45
N ALA A 32 8.30 -11.28 -14.48
CA ALA A 32 9.43 -11.98 -13.91
C ALA A 32 9.09 -12.41 -12.47
N PRO A 33 9.56 -13.57 -12.01
CA PRO A 33 9.37 -13.95 -10.60
C PRO A 33 9.96 -12.86 -9.70
N PRO A 34 9.37 -12.60 -8.52
CA PRO A 34 9.96 -11.67 -7.56
C PRO A 34 11.34 -12.17 -7.14
N ALA A 35 12.23 -11.25 -6.79
CA ALA A 35 13.47 -11.59 -6.12
C ALA A 35 13.17 -12.17 -4.72
N ASP A 36 14.07 -12.99 -4.20
CA ASP A 36 14.01 -13.46 -2.83
C ASP A 36 14.01 -12.26 -1.87
N TYR A 37 13.13 -12.32 -0.85
CA TYR A 37 13.06 -11.25 0.13
C TYR A 37 14.34 -11.26 1.01
N PRO A 38 15.02 -10.11 1.22
CA PRO A 38 16.30 -10.06 1.91
C PRO A 38 16.12 -10.19 3.44
N MET A 39 15.84 -11.39 3.91
CA MET A 39 15.55 -11.68 5.32
C MET A 39 16.67 -11.28 6.27
N ALA A 40 17.94 -11.36 5.84
CA ALA A 40 19.09 -10.96 6.65
C ALA A 40 19.07 -9.44 6.95
N ALA A 41 18.53 -8.63 6.05
CA ALA A 41 18.42 -7.19 6.19
C ALA A 41 17.34 -6.73 7.19
N LEU A 42 16.60 -7.66 7.81
CA LEU A 42 15.59 -7.33 8.83
C LEU A 42 16.18 -7.27 10.25
N LEU A 43 17.44 -7.65 10.42
CA LEU A 43 18.18 -7.59 11.69
C LEU A 43 17.35 -8.20 12.84
N GLU A 44 17.14 -7.46 13.93
CA GLU A 44 16.38 -7.90 15.12
C GLU A 44 14.88 -8.16 14.85
N LEU A 45 14.32 -7.69 13.76
CA LEU A 45 12.93 -8.00 13.37
C LEU A 45 12.79 -9.38 12.73
N ARG A 46 13.91 -9.95 12.21
CA ARG A 46 13.91 -11.23 11.50
C ARG A 46 13.31 -12.39 12.31
N PRO A 47 13.64 -12.61 13.60
CA PRO A 47 13.09 -13.72 14.38
C PRO A 47 11.55 -13.70 14.47
N ALA A 48 10.95 -12.52 14.59
CA ALA A 48 9.49 -12.36 14.62
C ALA A 48 8.86 -12.74 13.27
N ILE A 49 9.49 -12.36 12.16
CA ILE A 49 9.01 -12.67 10.81
C ILE A 49 9.10 -14.18 10.56
N GLU A 50 10.21 -14.83 10.95
CA GLU A 50 10.37 -16.28 10.87
C GLU A 50 9.33 -17.01 11.71
N ALA A 51 9.01 -16.51 12.90
CA ALA A 51 7.98 -17.06 13.78
C ALA A 51 6.58 -16.94 13.16
N ILE A 52 6.23 -15.78 12.59
CA ILE A 52 4.96 -15.61 11.88
C ILE A 52 4.92 -16.51 10.64
N LYS A 53 6.01 -16.61 9.88
CA LYS A 53 6.13 -17.52 8.72
C LYS A 53 5.92 -18.96 9.12
N HIS A 54 6.51 -19.39 10.22
CA HIS A 54 6.33 -20.75 10.73
C HIS A 54 4.86 -21.05 11.05
N ARG A 55 4.15 -20.11 11.68
CA ARG A 55 2.71 -20.25 12.01
C ARG A 55 1.79 -20.17 10.80
N THR A 56 2.09 -19.27 9.87
CA THR A 56 1.17 -18.93 8.77
C THR A 56 1.53 -19.57 7.46
N GLN A 57 2.79 -19.91 7.26
CA GLN A 57 3.37 -20.37 5.99
C GLN A 57 3.10 -19.39 4.82
N THR A 58 2.97 -18.09 5.13
CA THR A 58 2.78 -17.01 4.16
C THR A 58 4.12 -16.54 3.62
N PRO A 59 4.14 -15.85 2.46
CA PRO A 59 5.36 -15.27 1.90
C PRO A 59 6.03 -14.26 2.84
N GLU A 60 7.35 -14.24 2.87
CA GLU A 60 8.18 -13.38 3.74
C GLU A 60 7.90 -11.89 3.54
N ALA A 61 7.83 -11.43 2.28
CA ALA A 61 7.58 -10.02 1.98
C ALA A 61 6.23 -9.52 2.53
N LEU A 62 5.19 -10.39 2.57
CA LEU A 62 3.90 -10.05 3.16
C LEU A 62 4.01 -9.86 4.67
N ILE A 63 4.72 -10.76 5.35
CA ILE A 63 4.92 -10.68 6.80
C ILE A 63 5.80 -9.47 7.15
N ALA A 64 6.90 -9.30 6.42
CA ALA A 64 7.87 -8.22 6.64
C ALA A 64 7.21 -6.84 6.49
N GLY A 65 6.34 -6.66 5.49
CA GLY A 65 5.58 -5.43 5.32
C GLY A 65 4.77 -5.04 6.56
N SER A 66 4.06 -5.99 7.15
CA SER A 66 3.26 -5.76 8.37
C SER A 66 4.13 -5.49 9.60
N VAL A 67 5.21 -6.27 9.78
CA VAL A 67 6.12 -6.14 10.92
C VAL A 67 6.88 -4.80 10.86
N LEU A 68 7.41 -4.41 9.69
CA LEU A 68 8.08 -3.12 9.50
C LEU A 68 7.13 -1.94 9.75
N ALA A 69 5.89 -2.01 9.27
CA ALA A 69 4.90 -0.97 9.51
C ALA A 69 4.52 -0.85 10.99
N ALA A 70 4.36 -1.98 11.70
CA ALA A 70 4.07 -2.00 13.13
C ALA A 70 5.25 -1.46 13.96
N ALA A 71 6.48 -1.86 13.64
CA ALA A 71 7.68 -1.30 14.28
C ALA A 71 7.81 0.21 14.00
N GLY A 72 7.64 0.64 12.73
CA GLY A 72 7.66 2.04 12.34
C GLY A 72 6.60 2.87 13.10
N PHE A 73 5.38 2.35 13.27
CA PHE A 73 4.34 2.98 14.08
C PHE A 73 4.78 3.22 15.52
N CYS A 74 5.43 2.22 16.15
CA CYS A 74 5.84 2.28 17.53
C CYS A 74 7.06 3.20 17.78
N VAL A 75 8.00 3.28 16.82
CA VAL A 75 9.21 4.09 16.97
C VAL A 75 9.03 5.55 16.55
N ALA A 76 8.16 5.83 15.58
CA ALA A 76 7.97 7.17 15.01
C ALA A 76 7.58 8.28 16.03
N PRO A 77 6.88 8.03 17.13
CA PRO A 77 6.68 9.03 18.19
C PRO A 77 7.95 9.44 18.92
N HIS A 78 8.98 8.61 18.93
CA HIS A 78 10.18 8.77 19.72
C HIS A 78 11.38 9.25 18.89
N HIS A 79 11.46 8.83 17.63
CA HIS A 79 12.61 9.04 16.78
C HIS A 79 12.24 9.50 15.37
N ASP A 80 13.03 10.42 14.84
CA ASP A 80 13.16 10.75 13.43
C ASP A 80 14.55 10.28 12.95
N VAL A 81 14.85 10.32 11.68
CA VAL A 81 16.18 10.08 11.13
C VAL A 81 16.78 11.39 10.61
N GLU A 82 18.00 11.71 11.01
CA GLU A 82 18.77 12.82 10.46
C GLU A 82 19.63 12.33 9.30
N ILE A 83 19.22 12.64 8.06
CA ILE A 83 19.92 12.22 6.86
C ILE A 83 20.92 13.31 6.46
N PRO A 84 22.25 13.02 6.47
CA PRO A 84 23.28 13.98 6.10
C PRO A 84 23.00 14.61 4.70
N GLY A 85 23.01 15.93 4.63
CA GLY A 85 22.74 16.69 3.40
C GLY A 85 21.27 16.77 2.95
N VAL A 86 20.35 16.06 3.63
CA VAL A 86 18.91 16.07 3.29
C VAL A 86 18.07 16.66 4.42
N GLY A 87 18.48 16.44 5.69
CA GLY A 87 17.78 16.89 6.88
C GLY A 87 16.93 15.80 7.55
N THR A 88 16.21 16.20 8.59
CA THR A 88 15.42 15.29 9.43
C THR A 88 14.17 14.79 8.73
N LYS A 89 13.91 13.51 8.82
CA LYS A 89 12.75 12.82 8.25
C LYS A 89 12.06 11.92 9.27
N PRO A 90 10.72 11.86 9.28
CA PRO A 90 10.00 10.97 10.17
C PRO A 90 10.21 9.49 9.78
N LEU A 91 10.11 8.60 10.77
CA LEU A 91 10.18 7.15 10.55
C LEU A 91 8.86 6.52 10.05
N ASN A 92 7.98 7.34 9.47
CA ASN A 92 6.74 6.86 8.85
C ASN A 92 7.04 5.98 7.63
N LEU A 93 6.40 4.84 7.53
CA LEU A 93 6.49 3.94 6.38
C LEU A 93 5.14 3.87 5.65
N ALA A 94 5.19 3.72 4.34
CA ALA A 94 4.02 3.38 3.52
C ALA A 94 4.31 2.07 2.80
N VAL A 95 3.61 1.01 3.18
CA VAL A 95 3.80 -0.34 2.65
C VAL A 95 2.54 -0.77 1.91
N LEU A 96 2.70 -1.29 0.70
CA LEU A 96 1.63 -1.93 -0.06
C LEU A 96 2.07 -3.32 -0.50
N THR A 97 1.42 -4.34 0.05
CA THR A 97 1.65 -5.73 -0.36
C THR A 97 0.48 -6.23 -1.19
N ILE A 98 0.78 -6.69 -2.39
CA ILE A 98 -0.20 -7.29 -3.29
C ILE A 98 -0.26 -8.78 -2.98
N ALA A 99 -1.44 -9.27 -2.59
CA ALA A 99 -1.64 -10.66 -2.25
C ALA A 99 -3.07 -11.14 -2.56
N GLN A 100 -3.19 -12.39 -2.99
CA GLN A 100 -4.47 -13.00 -3.36
C GLN A 100 -5.39 -13.22 -2.15
N SER A 101 -6.67 -13.50 -2.41
CA SER A 101 -7.56 -14.04 -1.39
C SER A 101 -7.05 -15.41 -0.95
N GLY A 102 -7.13 -15.71 0.36
CA GLY A 102 -6.60 -16.96 0.92
C GLY A 102 -5.12 -16.91 1.34
N GLU A 103 -4.39 -15.81 1.11
CA GLU A 103 -2.98 -15.63 1.56
C GLU A 103 -2.83 -15.41 3.08
N ARG A 104 -3.87 -15.62 3.87
CA ARG A 104 -3.85 -15.44 5.34
C ARG A 104 -3.43 -14.02 5.77
N LYS A 105 -3.71 -13.00 4.94
CA LYS A 105 -3.39 -11.59 5.19
C LYS A 105 -3.80 -11.14 6.58
N THR A 106 -5.08 -11.38 6.93
CA THR A 106 -5.64 -11.01 8.24
C THR A 106 -4.92 -11.70 9.39
N THR A 107 -4.52 -12.97 9.24
CA THR A 107 -3.78 -13.70 10.29
C THR A 107 -2.40 -13.08 10.49
N VAL A 108 -1.70 -12.71 9.42
CA VAL A 108 -0.40 -12.02 9.49
C VAL A 108 -0.55 -10.67 10.17
N ASP A 109 -1.54 -9.87 9.75
CA ASP A 109 -1.81 -8.56 10.33
C ASP A 109 -2.10 -8.65 11.83
N LEU A 110 -2.95 -9.59 12.25
CA LEU A 110 -3.28 -9.84 13.66
C LEU A 110 -2.04 -10.20 14.50
N LEU A 111 -1.14 -11.03 13.95
CA LEU A 111 0.10 -11.41 14.66
C LEU A 111 1.09 -10.25 14.72
N ALA A 112 1.30 -9.52 13.62
CA ALA A 112 2.23 -8.41 13.56
C ALA A 112 1.79 -7.21 14.39
N THR A 113 0.48 -6.99 14.58
CA THR A 113 -0.09 -5.82 15.28
C THR A 113 -0.68 -6.14 16.65
N ALA A 114 -0.41 -7.32 17.21
CA ALA A 114 -1.05 -7.78 18.45
C ALA A 114 -0.86 -6.80 19.61
N SER A 115 0.34 -6.22 19.79
CA SER A 115 0.63 -5.21 20.82
C SER A 115 -0.15 -3.91 20.61
N LEU A 116 -0.27 -3.45 19.37
CA LEU A 116 -1.04 -2.25 19.02
C LEU A 116 -2.53 -2.44 19.35
N ARG A 117 -3.07 -3.62 19.03
CA ARG A 117 -4.48 -3.98 19.33
C ARG A 117 -4.74 -4.02 20.83
N ARG A 118 -3.81 -4.57 21.61
CA ARG A 118 -3.89 -4.53 23.08
C ARG A 118 -3.82 -3.10 23.63
N ALA A 119 -3.01 -2.25 23.03
CA ALA A 119 -2.95 -0.82 23.42
C ALA A 119 -4.27 -0.11 23.10
N GLU A 120 -4.89 -0.35 21.95
CA GLU A 120 -6.23 0.17 21.63
C GLU A 120 -7.29 -0.32 22.62
N GLN A 121 -7.27 -1.59 23.01
CA GLN A 121 -8.20 -2.13 24.01
C GLN A 121 -8.05 -1.42 25.35
N LYS A 122 -6.81 -1.15 25.80
CA LYS A 122 -6.56 -0.34 27.02
C LYS A 122 -7.11 1.08 26.90
N LEU A 123 -6.95 1.72 25.72
CA LEU A 123 -7.51 3.05 25.44
C LEU A 123 -9.04 3.02 25.43
N ALA A 124 -9.64 2.01 24.79
CA ALA A 124 -11.09 1.86 24.70
C ALA A 124 -11.74 1.66 26.09
N ALA A 125 -11.08 0.90 26.98
CA ALA A 125 -11.54 0.72 28.35
C ALA A 125 -11.60 2.06 29.12
N LYS A 126 -10.59 2.93 28.97
CA LYS A 126 -10.56 4.26 29.62
C LYS A 126 -11.54 5.24 28.97
N TYR A 127 -11.71 5.17 27.65
CA TYR A 127 -12.56 6.09 26.89
C TYR A 127 -14.02 6.06 27.35
N GLY A 128 -14.53 4.89 27.75
CA GLY A 128 -15.89 4.77 28.31
C GLY A 128 -16.13 5.67 29.50
N ASP A 129 -15.20 5.73 30.44
CA ASP A 129 -15.28 6.60 31.61
C ASP A 129 -15.05 8.07 31.26
N GLU A 130 -14.03 8.36 30.44
CA GLU A 130 -13.68 9.72 30.01
C GLU A 130 -14.82 10.40 29.24
N ILE A 131 -15.50 9.68 28.33
CA ILE A 131 -16.63 10.23 27.58
C ILE A 131 -17.84 10.48 28.47
N ALA A 132 -18.04 9.66 29.50
CA ALA A 132 -19.12 9.88 30.48
C ALA A 132 -18.85 11.12 31.34
N ILE A 133 -17.60 11.33 31.75
CA ILE A 133 -17.16 12.54 32.45
C ILE A 133 -17.35 13.76 31.55
N TYR A 134 -16.82 13.72 30.35
CA TYR A 134 -16.95 14.81 29.36
C TYR A 134 -18.40 15.22 29.13
N LYS A 135 -19.31 14.25 28.94
CA LYS A 135 -20.76 14.55 28.73
C LYS A 135 -21.37 15.31 29.91
N ARG A 136 -21.00 14.95 31.14
CA ARG A 136 -21.48 15.64 32.34
C ARG A 136 -20.89 17.04 32.45
N GLU A 137 -19.59 17.19 32.25
CA GLU A 137 -18.91 18.48 32.28
C GLU A 137 -19.44 19.43 31.19
N LYS A 138 -19.64 18.89 29.97
CA LYS A 138 -20.20 19.65 28.87
C LYS A 138 -21.62 20.13 29.16
N ALA A 139 -22.47 19.27 29.68
CA ALA A 139 -23.84 19.66 30.09
C ALA A 139 -23.84 20.75 31.19
N ALA A 140 -22.93 20.62 32.17
CA ALA A 140 -22.76 21.63 33.22
C ALA A 140 -22.26 22.96 32.65
N PHE A 141 -21.28 22.92 31.73
CA PHE A 141 -20.76 24.11 31.05
C PHE A 141 -21.81 24.79 30.18
N GLU A 142 -22.62 24.04 29.43
CA GLU A 142 -23.71 24.57 28.62
C GLU A 142 -24.77 25.23 29.49
N ALA A 143 -25.17 24.61 30.61
CA ALA A 143 -26.12 25.18 31.57
C ALA A 143 -25.56 26.46 32.22
N ALA A 144 -24.32 26.47 32.68
CA ALA A 144 -23.68 27.64 33.27
C ALA A 144 -23.53 28.79 32.24
N THR A 145 -23.17 28.44 30.97
CA THR A 145 -23.12 29.43 29.87
C THR A 145 -24.47 30.04 29.56
N ALA A 146 -25.52 29.22 29.56
CA ALA A 146 -26.91 29.73 29.36
C ALA A 146 -27.34 30.66 30.49
N GLU A 147 -27.01 30.35 31.73
CA GLU A 147 -27.26 31.19 32.88
C GLU A 147 -26.47 32.51 32.86
N ALA A 148 -25.16 32.44 32.53
CA ALA A 148 -24.31 33.63 32.37
C ALA A 148 -24.86 34.58 31.26
N LYS A 149 -25.38 34.05 30.18
CA LYS A 149 -26.03 34.86 29.11
C LYS A 149 -27.28 35.58 29.57
N LYS A 150 -28.01 35.11 30.58
CA LYS A 150 -29.16 35.85 31.15
C LYS A 150 -28.72 37.14 31.83
N ALA A 151 -27.47 37.28 32.22
CA ALA A 151 -26.92 38.53 32.74
C ALA A 151 -26.86 39.64 31.66
N ALA A 152 -27.19 39.36 30.40
CA ALA A 152 -27.24 40.34 29.31
C ALA A 152 -28.10 41.59 29.61
N LYS A 153 -29.11 41.46 30.47
CA LYS A 153 -29.90 42.59 30.94
C LYS A 153 -29.10 43.66 31.72
N ARG A 154 -27.87 43.31 32.18
CA ARG A 154 -26.96 44.19 32.93
C ARG A 154 -25.85 44.80 32.06
N GLY A 155 -25.89 44.58 30.73
CA GLY A 155 -24.95 45.10 29.77
C GLY A 155 -23.79 44.17 29.42
N ARG A 156 -23.03 44.51 28.36
CA ARG A 156 -21.98 43.65 27.76
C ARG A 156 -20.87 43.29 28.75
N ALA A 157 -20.45 44.22 29.62
CA ALA A 157 -19.39 43.98 30.60
C ALA A 157 -19.78 42.88 31.60
N ALA A 158 -20.99 42.94 32.12
CA ALA A 158 -21.53 41.94 33.05
C ALA A 158 -21.64 40.53 32.42
N VAL A 159 -22.00 40.48 31.15
CA VAL A 159 -22.03 39.19 30.42
C VAL A 159 -20.61 38.63 30.21
N ALA A 160 -19.65 39.49 29.87
CA ALA A 160 -18.25 39.06 29.71
C ALA A 160 -17.67 38.54 31.02
N GLU A 161 -17.92 39.21 32.14
CA GLU A 161 -17.49 38.77 33.47
C GLU A 161 -18.15 37.43 33.88
N ALA A 162 -19.48 37.31 33.67
CA ALA A 162 -20.18 36.07 33.97
C ALA A 162 -19.71 34.91 33.13
N LEU A 163 -19.43 35.11 31.81
CA LEU A 163 -18.86 34.08 30.94
C LEU A 163 -17.43 33.72 31.32
N ALA A 164 -16.62 34.69 31.76
CA ALA A 164 -15.27 34.40 32.27
C ALA A 164 -15.30 33.48 33.49
N GLY A 165 -16.33 33.66 34.37
CA GLY A 165 -16.53 32.77 35.51
C GLY A 165 -16.96 31.34 35.18
N VAL A 166 -17.48 31.07 33.99
CA VAL A 166 -17.86 29.71 33.56
C VAL A 166 -16.65 28.88 33.24
N GLY A 167 -15.52 29.52 32.87
CA GLY A 167 -14.27 28.81 32.51
C GLY A 167 -14.21 28.40 31.03
N THR A 168 -13.32 27.44 30.75
CA THR A 168 -13.10 26.93 29.39
C THR A 168 -14.04 25.77 29.05
N GLU A 169 -14.48 25.73 27.80
CA GLU A 169 -15.29 24.62 27.32
C GLU A 169 -14.51 23.29 27.42
N PRO A 170 -15.09 22.24 28.03
CA PRO A 170 -14.45 20.94 28.11
C PRO A 170 -14.26 20.35 26.71
N LYS A 171 -13.10 19.72 26.48
CA LYS A 171 -12.77 19.08 25.21
C LYS A 171 -13.18 17.60 25.24
N PRO A 172 -13.72 17.06 24.16
CA PRO A 172 -13.99 15.63 24.08
C PRO A 172 -12.69 14.82 24.18
N PRO A 173 -12.70 13.64 24.82
CA PRO A 173 -11.55 12.75 24.80
C PRO A 173 -11.30 12.26 23.36
N ALA A 174 -10.00 12.04 23.04
CA ALA A 174 -9.63 11.52 21.73
C ALA A 174 -10.13 10.07 21.55
N ALA A 175 -10.68 9.76 20.37
CA ALA A 175 -11.16 8.43 20.04
C ALA A 175 -10.06 7.38 20.31
N PRO A 176 -10.39 6.18 20.83
CA PRO A 176 -9.42 5.14 21.17
C PRO A 176 -8.94 4.36 19.94
N ILE A 177 -8.51 5.07 18.90
CA ILE A 177 -8.10 4.51 17.60
C ILE A 177 -6.61 4.80 17.41
N LEU A 178 -5.81 3.76 17.24
CA LEU A 178 -4.41 3.80 16.81
C LEU A 178 -4.27 3.32 15.37
N MET A 179 -5.09 2.31 15.00
CA MET A 179 -5.09 1.70 13.68
C MET A 179 -6.45 1.89 13.01
N ALA A 180 -6.48 2.62 11.91
CA ALA A 180 -7.65 2.74 11.07
C ALA A 180 -7.62 1.60 10.02
N GLU A 181 -8.55 0.66 10.09
CA GLU A 181 -8.63 -0.49 9.18
C GLU A 181 -9.41 -0.13 7.91
N GLU A 182 -10.57 0.50 8.08
CA GLU A 182 -11.43 0.99 7.00
C GLU A 182 -11.68 2.48 7.21
N SER A 183 -10.93 3.33 6.54
CA SER A 183 -11.04 4.77 6.72
C SER A 183 -10.94 5.50 5.38
N THR A 184 -11.65 6.62 5.28
CA THR A 184 -11.35 7.61 4.26
C THR A 184 -10.16 8.46 4.72
N ILE A 185 -9.51 9.13 3.77
CA ILE A 185 -8.39 10.02 4.10
C ILE A 185 -8.84 11.18 5.01
N GLU A 186 -10.09 11.62 4.90
CA GLU A 186 -10.69 12.64 5.76
C GLU A 186 -10.84 12.13 7.19
N GLY A 187 -11.32 10.89 7.36
CA GLY A 187 -11.45 10.24 8.67
C GLY A 187 -10.10 10.09 9.35
N LEU A 188 -9.07 9.63 8.61
CA LEU A 188 -7.70 9.55 9.13
C LEU A 188 -7.17 10.91 9.61
N ILE A 189 -7.42 11.98 8.85
CA ILE A 189 -7.02 13.34 9.26
C ILE A 189 -7.77 13.81 10.50
N VAL A 190 -9.08 13.50 10.64
CA VAL A 190 -9.84 13.85 11.85
C VAL A 190 -9.23 13.12 13.06
N ALA A 191 -8.94 11.84 12.93
CA ALA A 191 -8.30 11.06 13.98
C ALA A 191 -6.92 11.64 14.36
N LEU A 192 -6.11 12.06 13.37
CA LEU A 192 -4.79 12.68 13.58
C LEU A 192 -4.87 14.09 14.20
N ILE A 193 -5.95 14.81 14.05
CA ILE A 193 -6.18 16.08 14.74
C ILE A 193 -6.38 15.84 16.24
N GLU A 194 -7.07 14.76 16.62
CA GLU A 194 -7.34 14.40 18.02
C GLU A 194 -6.18 13.66 18.67
N ARG A 195 -5.51 12.77 17.94
CA ARG A 195 -4.40 11.92 18.43
C ARG A 195 -3.19 12.06 17.52
N PRO A 196 -1.98 12.31 18.03
CA PRO A 196 -0.81 12.61 17.19
C PRO A 196 -0.24 11.39 16.45
N ASN A 197 -0.59 10.16 16.81
CA ASN A 197 -0.18 8.94 16.12
C ASN A 197 -1.41 8.07 15.81
N VAL A 198 -1.83 8.08 14.55
CA VAL A 198 -2.85 7.19 14.00
C VAL A 198 -2.39 6.76 12.62
N SER A 199 -2.41 5.48 12.35
CA SER A 199 -1.94 4.91 11.08
C SER A 199 -3.02 4.04 10.44
N MET A 200 -2.92 3.85 9.13
CA MET A 200 -3.83 2.96 8.42
C MET A 200 -3.22 1.57 8.31
N PHE A 201 -3.88 0.58 8.90
CA PHE A 201 -3.55 -0.84 8.80
C PHE A 201 -4.74 -1.57 8.21
N SER A 202 -4.63 -2.06 6.98
CA SER A 202 -5.74 -2.74 6.31
C SER A 202 -5.27 -3.99 5.58
N ALA A 203 -5.72 -5.14 6.05
CA ALA A 203 -5.52 -6.43 5.39
C ALA A 203 -6.38 -6.58 4.10
N GLU A 204 -7.36 -5.69 3.89
CA GLU A 204 -8.28 -5.64 2.75
C GLU A 204 -8.44 -4.20 2.26
N ALA A 205 -7.35 -3.58 1.76
CA ALA A 205 -7.34 -2.18 1.34
C ALA A 205 -8.14 -1.88 0.05
N GLY A 206 -8.97 -2.82 -0.40
CA GLY A 206 -9.78 -2.67 -1.60
C GLY A 206 -10.74 -1.48 -1.55
N MET A 207 -11.34 -1.19 -0.39
CA MET A 207 -12.22 -0.04 -0.18
C MET A 207 -11.46 1.28 -0.27
N PHE A 208 -10.28 1.36 0.31
CA PHE A 208 -9.45 2.56 0.27
C PHE A 208 -8.88 2.82 -1.13
N LEU A 209 -8.27 1.80 -1.77
CA LEU A 209 -7.60 1.93 -3.06
C LEU A 209 -8.55 1.86 -4.27
N GLY A 210 -9.67 1.17 -4.16
CA GLY A 210 -10.61 0.92 -5.27
C GLY A 210 -11.97 1.61 -5.15
N GLY A 211 -12.26 2.22 -3.98
CA GLY A 211 -13.54 2.81 -3.66
C GLY A 211 -13.44 4.33 -3.47
N HIS A 212 -13.95 4.82 -2.33
CA HIS A 212 -14.10 6.26 -2.03
C HIS A 212 -12.80 7.07 -2.01
N GLY A 213 -11.63 6.44 -1.79
CA GLY A 213 -10.34 7.13 -1.70
C GLY A 213 -9.76 7.55 -3.06
N PHE A 214 -10.04 6.80 -4.11
CA PHE A 214 -9.43 6.97 -5.43
C PHE A 214 -10.48 7.08 -6.55
N THR A 215 -11.60 7.78 -6.30
CA THR A 215 -12.47 8.25 -7.38
C THR A 215 -11.80 9.40 -8.13
N PRO A 216 -12.20 9.72 -9.38
CA PRO A 216 -11.63 10.86 -10.12
C PRO A 216 -11.65 12.17 -9.32
N GLU A 217 -12.67 12.37 -8.45
CA GLU A 217 -12.85 13.59 -7.67
C GLU A 217 -11.97 13.62 -6.40
N THR A 218 -11.63 12.46 -5.83
CA THR A 218 -10.93 12.38 -4.52
C THR A 218 -9.46 11.97 -4.65
N ALA A 219 -9.07 11.29 -5.73
CA ALA A 219 -7.76 10.69 -5.90
C ALA A 219 -6.60 11.68 -5.67
N THR A 220 -6.59 12.83 -6.35
CA THR A 220 -5.52 13.83 -6.21
C THR A 220 -5.38 14.32 -4.76
N ARG A 221 -6.51 14.56 -4.08
CA ARG A 221 -6.49 15.00 -2.67
C ARG A 221 -5.99 13.90 -1.74
N THR A 222 -6.42 12.66 -1.97
CA THR A 222 -5.96 11.50 -1.21
C THR A 222 -4.46 11.32 -1.35
N MET A 223 -3.95 11.30 -2.58
CA MET A 223 -2.53 11.16 -2.89
C MET A 223 -1.69 12.26 -2.24
N THR A 224 -2.09 13.53 -2.41
CA THR A 224 -1.39 14.68 -1.82
C THR A 224 -1.39 14.60 -0.30
N THR A 225 -2.49 14.18 0.31
CA THR A 225 -2.59 14.04 1.78
C THR A 225 -1.68 12.91 2.28
N VAL A 226 -1.70 11.74 1.63
CA VAL A 226 -0.81 10.62 1.97
C VAL A 226 0.65 11.03 1.87
N ASN A 227 1.03 11.72 0.79
CA ASN A 227 2.39 12.24 0.61
C ASN A 227 2.79 13.19 1.77
N SER A 228 1.89 14.12 2.12
CA SER A 228 2.13 15.06 3.23
C SER A 228 2.28 14.36 4.58
N LEU A 229 1.47 13.34 4.85
CA LEU A 229 1.57 12.51 6.06
C LEU A 229 2.89 11.73 6.10
N TRP A 230 3.29 11.13 4.96
CA TRP A 230 4.57 10.44 4.87
C TRP A 230 5.76 11.38 5.10
N ASP A 231 5.69 12.60 4.58
CA ASP A 231 6.71 13.64 4.78
C ASP A 231 6.70 14.23 6.21
N GLY A 232 5.71 13.88 7.06
CA GLY A 232 5.55 14.44 8.40
C GLY A 232 5.12 15.90 8.41
N ALA A 233 4.53 16.38 7.31
CA ALA A 233 4.10 17.76 7.18
C ALA A 233 2.97 18.10 8.17
N ALA A 234 2.91 19.35 8.61
CA ALA A 234 1.84 19.82 9.47
C ALA A 234 0.47 19.72 8.79
N ILE A 235 -0.54 19.27 9.52
CA ILE A 235 -1.93 19.30 9.07
C ILE A 235 -2.43 20.74 9.16
N LYS A 236 -2.53 21.42 8.01
CA LYS A 236 -3.04 22.79 7.90
C LYS A 236 -4.34 22.78 7.11
N ARG A 237 -5.43 23.19 7.75
CA ARG A 237 -6.74 23.34 7.08
C ARG A 237 -7.35 24.69 7.41
N LEU A 238 -7.70 25.44 6.39
CA LEU A 238 -8.44 26.69 6.51
C LEU A 238 -9.81 26.48 5.83
N ARG A 239 -10.87 26.67 6.60
CA ARG A 239 -12.26 26.59 6.12
C ARG A 239 -13.03 27.80 6.64
N ALA A 240 -14.17 28.12 6.03
CA ALA A 240 -15.05 29.19 6.50
C ALA A 240 -15.50 29.00 7.96
N THR A 241 -15.56 27.75 8.43
CA THR A 241 -15.97 27.38 9.79
C THR A 241 -14.82 27.37 10.81
N GLY A 242 -13.56 27.67 10.39
CA GLY A 242 -12.44 27.67 11.29
C GLY A 242 -11.13 27.20 10.65
N HIS A 243 -10.09 27.15 11.46
CA HIS A 243 -8.78 26.68 11.02
C HIS A 243 -8.25 25.57 11.94
N VAL A 244 -7.44 24.69 11.35
CA VAL A 244 -6.68 23.63 12.06
C VAL A 244 -5.22 23.76 11.67
N HIS A 245 -4.35 23.79 12.66
CA HIS A 245 -2.90 23.70 12.48
C HIS A 245 -2.35 22.73 13.52
N LYS A 246 -1.94 21.54 13.08
CA LYS A 246 -1.39 20.48 13.92
C LYS A 246 -0.03 20.05 13.39
N MET A 247 0.98 20.13 14.21
CA MET A 247 2.37 19.71 13.95
C MET A 247 2.68 18.40 14.66
N GLY A 248 3.80 17.78 14.32
CA GLY A 248 4.30 16.59 15.03
C GLY A 248 3.35 15.40 14.94
N ARG A 249 2.68 15.22 13.78
CA ARG A 249 1.81 14.07 13.54
C ARG A 249 2.57 12.94 12.86
N ARG A 250 2.29 11.71 13.26
CA ARG A 250 2.90 10.51 12.69
C ARG A 250 1.81 9.60 12.14
N SER A 251 2.03 9.12 10.91
CA SER A 251 1.09 8.20 10.28
C SER A 251 1.84 7.33 9.27
N SER A 252 1.77 6.04 9.46
CA SER A 252 2.24 5.01 8.53
C SER A 252 1.06 4.39 7.80
N LEU A 253 1.33 3.73 6.67
CA LEU A 253 0.35 2.93 5.96
C LEU A 253 0.86 1.50 5.82
N SER A 254 0.05 0.53 6.22
CA SER A 254 0.24 -0.90 5.99
C SER A 254 -1.00 -1.41 5.24
N LEU A 255 -0.87 -1.55 3.94
CA LEU A 255 -1.99 -1.88 3.06
C LEU A 255 -1.73 -3.22 2.38
N MET A 256 -2.72 -4.10 2.41
CA MET A 256 -2.72 -5.32 1.62
C MET A 256 -3.89 -5.28 0.64
N ALA A 257 -3.62 -5.53 -0.63
CA ALA A 257 -4.64 -5.45 -1.67
C ALA A 257 -4.58 -6.64 -2.62
N GLN A 258 -5.72 -6.97 -3.22
CA GLN A 258 -5.73 -7.90 -4.33
C GLN A 258 -5.12 -7.27 -5.57
N ARG A 259 -4.52 -8.10 -6.44
CA ARG A 259 -3.84 -7.65 -7.66
C ARG A 259 -4.69 -6.72 -8.52
N THR A 260 -5.96 -7.05 -8.73
CA THR A 260 -6.88 -6.25 -9.55
C THR A 260 -7.07 -4.82 -9.05
N VAL A 261 -7.02 -4.61 -7.74
CA VAL A 261 -7.14 -3.28 -7.11
C VAL A 261 -5.80 -2.54 -7.20
N ALA A 262 -4.72 -3.21 -6.84
CA ALA A 262 -3.38 -2.62 -6.85
C ALA A 262 -2.96 -2.20 -8.28
N MET A 263 -3.25 -3.02 -9.30
CA MET A 263 -2.90 -2.69 -10.68
C MET A 263 -3.61 -1.44 -11.21
N LYS A 264 -4.81 -1.11 -10.71
CA LYS A 264 -5.46 0.17 -11.05
C LYS A 264 -4.66 1.36 -10.52
N LEU A 265 -4.17 1.28 -9.28
CA LEU A 265 -3.32 2.33 -8.69
C LEU A 265 -1.98 2.43 -9.43
N LEU A 266 -1.32 1.30 -9.72
CA LEU A 266 -0.03 1.27 -10.40
C LEU A 266 -0.11 1.74 -11.86
N GLY A 267 -1.26 1.53 -12.52
CA GLY A 267 -1.55 2.01 -13.87
C GLY A 267 -1.99 3.48 -13.93
N ASP A 268 -2.30 4.10 -12.79
CA ASP A 268 -2.78 5.49 -12.74
C ASP A 268 -1.60 6.47 -12.94
N GLU A 269 -1.68 7.28 -13.99
CA GLU A 269 -0.65 8.29 -14.29
C GLU A 269 -0.56 9.34 -13.18
N GLY A 270 -1.71 9.75 -12.62
CA GLY A 270 -1.76 10.69 -11.51
C GLY A 270 -1.04 10.18 -10.26
N ALA A 271 -1.13 8.88 -9.96
CA ALA A 271 -0.41 8.28 -8.83
C ALA A 271 1.10 8.27 -9.03
N ARG A 272 1.55 8.10 -10.29
CA ARG A 272 2.98 8.20 -10.66
C ARG A 272 3.46 9.65 -10.59
N ASP A 273 2.77 10.56 -11.24
CA ASP A 273 3.19 11.96 -11.39
C ASP A 273 3.10 12.75 -10.08
N ASN A 274 2.11 12.43 -9.22
CA ASN A 274 1.96 13.04 -7.90
C ASN A 274 3.04 12.56 -6.90
N GLY A 275 3.79 11.50 -7.22
CA GLY A 275 4.83 10.92 -6.38
C GLY A 275 4.31 10.03 -5.25
N LEU A 276 3.05 9.58 -5.28
CA LEU A 276 2.52 8.62 -4.31
C LEU A 276 3.28 7.29 -4.40
N LEU A 277 3.41 6.73 -5.61
CA LEU A 277 4.13 5.47 -5.82
C LEU A 277 5.59 5.56 -5.43
N ALA A 278 6.20 6.74 -5.54
CA ALA A 278 7.58 6.98 -5.10
C ALA A 278 7.79 6.81 -3.59
N ARG A 279 6.73 6.87 -2.79
CA ARG A 279 6.75 6.78 -1.32
C ARG A 279 6.31 5.42 -0.77
N ILE A 280 5.89 4.51 -1.65
CA ILE A 280 5.35 3.22 -1.26
C ILE A 280 6.42 2.13 -1.38
N LEU A 281 6.63 1.36 -0.32
CA LEU A 281 7.36 0.11 -0.31
C LEU A 281 6.42 -0.97 -0.88
N LEU A 282 6.57 -1.25 -2.16
CA LEU A 282 5.66 -2.10 -2.94
C LEU A 282 6.22 -3.52 -3.06
N SER A 283 5.39 -4.54 -2.82
CA SER A 283 5.75 -5.93 -3.08
C SER A 283 4.57 -6.77 -3.54
N GLU A 284 4.86 -7.76 -4.40
CA GLU A 284 3.92 -8.82 -4.80
C GLU A 284 4.65 -10.16 -4.74
N PRO A 285 4.69 -10.80 -3.56
CA PRO A 285 5.35 -12.09 -3.41
C PRO A 285 4.62 -13.21 -4.16
N GLU A 286 5.34 -14.28 -4.49
CA GLU A 286 4.73 -15.50 -4.98
C GLU A 286 3.80 -16.11 -3.94
N THR A 287 2.68 -16.66 -4.42
CA THR A 287 1.72 -17.32 -3.55
C THR A 287 2.27 -18.62 -2.99
N THR A 288 2.02 -18.87 -1.73
CA THR A 288 2.30 -20.16 -1.08
C THR A 288 1.06 -21.04 -0.97
N ILE A 289 -0.10 -20.62 -1.55
CA ILE A 289 -1.32 -21.42 -1.58
C ILE A 289 -1.03 -22.74 -2.32
N GLY A 290 -1.48 -23.86 -1.74
CA GLY A 290 -1.21 -25.19 -2.28
C GLY A 290 0.07 -25.87 -1.75
N THR A 291 0.94 -25.12 -1.04
CA THR A 291 2.18 -25.67 -0.43
C THR A 291 2.13 -25.72 1.11
N ARG A 292 1.05 -25.23 1.72
CA ARG A 292 0.90 -25.04 3.17
C ARG A 292 0.39 -26.29 3.87
N PHE A 293 1.20 -27.32 3.85
CA PHE A 293 0.87 -28.57 4.54
C PHE A 293 0.94 -28.42 6.06
N TRP A 294 0.19 -29.21 6.77
CA TRP A 294 0.23 -29.23 8.25
C TRP A 294 1.64 -29.57 8.74
N ARG A 295 2.10 -28.81 9.73
CA ARG A 295 3.40 -29.01 10.40
C ARG A 295 3.16 -29.12 11.91
N GLU A 296 3.86 -30.05 12.55
CA GLU A 296 3.92 -30.15 14.00
C GLU A 296 5.02 -29.24 14.55
N GLY A 297 5.01 -28.92 15.85
CA GLY A 297 6.10 -28.15 16.50
C GLY A 297 5.94 -26.64 16.50
N ARG A 298 4.77 -26.13 16.93
CA ARG A 298 4.50 -24.67 17.01
C ARG A 298 5.23 -23.97 18.16
N ALA A 299 5.63 -24.68 19.20
CA ALA A 299 6.08 -24.09 20.47
C ALA A 299 7.43 -23.34 20.38
N ASP A 300 8.32 -23.78 19.49
CA ASP A 300 9.70 -23.30 19.46
C ASP A 300 9.85 -21.84 18.97
N TYR A 301 8.84 -21.31 18.28
CA TYR A 301 8.86 -19.95 17.73
C TYR A 301 8.05 -18.95 18.56
N ASP A 302 7.31 -19.37 19.56
CA ASP A 302 6.42 -18.52 20.35
C ASP A 302 7.20 -17.49 21.16
N GLN A 303 8.40 -17.83 21.63
CA GLN A 303 9.28 -16.91 22.34
C GLN A 303 9.63 -15.67 21.52
N PHE A 304 9.93 -15.82 20.20
CA PHE A 304 10.28 -14.69 19.35
C PHE A 304 9.11 -13.73 19.11
N LEU A 305 7.89 -14.27 19.07
CA LEU A 305 6.69 -13.42 19.06
C LEU A 305 6.45 -12.71 20.37
N HIS A 306 6.74 -13.35 21.51
CA HIS A 306 6.65 -12.70 22.81
C HIS A 306 7.68 -11.58 22.97
N GLU A 307 8.92 -11.81 22.54
CA GLU A 307 9.99 -10.80 22.55
C GLU A 307 9.62 -9.61 21.67
N TYR A 308 9.15 -9.85 20.44
CA TYR A 308 8.66 -8.82 19.53
C TYR A 308 7.49 -8.03 20.13
N ASP A 309 6.47 -8.72 20.63
CA ASP A 309 5.31 -8.14 21.27
C ASP A 309 5.68 -7.31 22.51
N GLY A 310 6.60 -7.82 23.33
CA GLY A 310 7.12 -7.11 24.50
C GLY A 310 7.82 -5.82 24.10
N ARG A 311 8.69 -5.88 23.07
CA ARG A 311 9.40 -4.71 22.59
C ARG A 311 8.48 -3.62 22.04
N LEU A 312 7.45 -4.01 21.27
CA LEU A 312 6.44 -3.06 20.79
C LEU A 312 5.63 -2.46 21.94
N ALA A 313 5.27 -3.27 22.97
CA ALA A 313 4.55 -2.79 24.13
C ALA A 313 5.38 -1.76 24.94
N ASP A 314 6.67 -2.00 25.14
CA ASP A 314 7.58 -1.08 25.81
C ASP A 314 7.68 0.27 25.06
N LEU A 315 7.75 0.23 23.72
CA LEU A 315 7.76 1.43 22.88
C LEU A 315 6.43 2.20 22.97
N LEU A 316 5.30 1.50 23.01
CA LEU A 316 3.97 2.11 23.15
C LEU A 316 3.72 2.71 24.53
N ASP A 317 4.27 2.11 25.59
CA ASP A 317 4.13 2.60 26.97
C ASP A 317 5.16 3.71 27.31
N ARG A 318 6.22 3.86 26.50
CA ARG A 318 7.21 4.94 26.63
C ARG A 318 6.54 6.29 26.33
N LYS A 319 6.80 7.31 27.18
CA LYS A 319 6.31 8.67 26.94
C LYS A 319 7.15 9.35 25.86
N PRO A 320 6.56 9.76 24.72
CA PRO A 320 7.28 10.52 23.71
C PRO A 320 7.49 11.97 24.15
N ARG A 321 8.50 12.64 23.58
CA ARG A 321 8.66 14.10 23.69
C ARG A 321 7.53 14.78 22.93
N ILE A 322 7.06 15.91 23.48
CA ILE A 322 5.95 16.69 22.91
C ILE A 322 6.46 18.10 22.62
N LEU A 323 6.01 18.66 21.49
CA LEU A 323 6.30 20.03 21.09
C LEU A 323 5.82 21.03 22.16
N ASP A 324 6.62 22.06 22.43
CA ASP A 324 6.29 23.12 23.38
C ASP A 324 4.96 23.79 23.03
N GLY A 325 4.06 23.86 24.00
CA GLY A 325 2.75 24.49 23.85
C GLY A 325 1.79 23.74 22.89
N GLY A 326 2.13 22.53 22.47
CA GLY A 326 1.36 21.71 21.53
C GLY A 326 0.95 20.36 22.09
N ASP A 327 0.40 19.55 21.21
CA ASP A 327 0.01 18.16 21.45
C ASP A 327 0.65 17.19 20.43
N GLY A 328 1.57 17.68 19.62
CA GLY A 328 2.33 16.91 18.63
C GLY A 328 3.65 16.40 19.17
N PHE A 329 4.19 15.36 18.54
CA PHE A 329 5.49 14.81 18.92
C PHE A 329 6.64 15.72 18.49
N ASP A 330 7.72 15.66 19.28
CA ASP A 330 9.03 16.24 19.04
C ASP A 330 10.09 15.13 19.14
N PRO A 331 10.14 14.21 18.16
CA PRO A 331 11.03 13.06 18.22
C PRO A 331 12.50 13.44 18.19
N GLU A 332 13.32 12.64 18.84
CA GLU A 332 14.76 12.82 18.81
C GLU A 332 15.34 12.25 17.49
N PRO A 333 16.11 13.05 16.72
CA PRO A 333 16.73 12.53 15.50
C PRO A 333 17.84 11.52 15.81
N ILE A 334 17.80 10.35 15.16
CA ILE A 334 18.90 9.38 15.16
C ILE A 334 19.86 9.80 14.06
N ALA A 335 21.11 10.07 14.44
CA ALA A 335 22.17 10.45 13.52
C ALA A 335 22.87 9.22 12.92
N PHE A 336 23.61 9.44 11.84
CA PHE A 336 24.44 8.41 11.22
C PHE A 336 25.81 8.33 11.89
N HIS A 337 26.30 7.13 12.17
CA HIS A 337 27.70 6.92 12.44
C HIS A 337 28.54 7.24 11.19
N VAL A 338 29.78 7.72 11.36
CA VAL A 338 30.64 8.15 10.24
C VAL A 338 30.79 7.09 9.13
N GLU A 339 30.82 5.82 9.49
CA GLU A 339 30.95 4.73 8.49
C GLU A 339 29.61 4.50 7.78
N ALA A 340 28.48 4.62 8.46
CA ALA A 340 27.16 4.58 7.85
C ALA A 340 26.97 5.74 6.85
N GLU A 341 27.45 6.94 7.19
CA GLU A 341 27.41 8.09 6.28
C GLU A 341 28.23 7.83 4.99
N ARG A 342 29.41 7.21 5.08
CA ARG A 342 30.18 6.81 3.89
C ARG A 342 29.42 5.82 3.01
N ARG A 343 28.75 4.82 3.60
CA ARG A 343 27.88 3.87 2.89
C ARG A 343 26.72 4.58 2.23
N MET A 344 26.08 5.49 2.94
CA MET A 344 24.98 6.31 2.45
C MET A 344 25.39 7.13 1.22
N ILE A 345 26.53 7.82 1.26
CA ILE A 345 27.04 8.60 0.12
C ILE A 345 27.30 7.69 -1.09
N ALA A 346 27.92 6.53 -0.87
CA ALA A 346 28.15 5.56 -1.94
C ALA A 346 26.83 5.06 -2.55
N PHE A 347 25.87 4.69 -1.73
CA PHE A 347 24.54 4.25 -2.17
C PHE A 347 23.80 5.33 -2.95
N TYR A 348 23.82 6.58 -2.46
CA TYR A 348 23.22 7.73 -3.17
C TYR A 348 23.80 7.89 -4.57
N ASN A 349 25.14 7.91 -4.69
CA ASN A 349 25.82 8.09 -5.98
C ASN A 349 25.54 6.94 -6.95
N GLN A 350 25.49 5.71 -6.45
CA GLN A 350 25.15 4.52 -7.27
C GLN A 350 23.69 4.59 -7.75
N THR A 351 22.78 4.97 -6.87
CA THR A 351 21.36 5.14 -7.21
C THR A 351 21.18 6.24 -8.25
N GLU A 352 21.81 7.40 -8.07
CA GLU A 352 21.72 8.52 -9.01
C GLU A 352 22.27 8.15 -10.40
N ALA A 353 23.37 7.39 -10.46
CA ALA A 353 23.88 6.87 -11.72
C ALA A 353 22.90 5.91 -12.40
N ALA A 354 22.22 5.08 -11.64
CA ALA A 354 21.24 4.10 -12.14
C ALA A 354 19.90 4.74 -12.61
N LEU A 355 19.67 6.04 -12.33
CA LEU A 355 18.47 6.78 -12.80
C LEU A 355 18.63 7.35 -14.22
N ARG A 356 19.83 7.30 -14.83
CA ARG A 356 20.07 7.79 -16.18
C ARG A 356 19.26 7.02 -17.22
N ASP A 357 19.08 7.64 -18.40
CA ASP A 357 18.40 6.96 -19.52
C ASP A 357 19.14 5.66 -19.90
N GLY A 358 18.36 4.58 -20.02
CA GLY A 358 18.89 3.25 -20.34
C GLY A 358 19.44 2.47 -19.15
N GLU A 359 19.59 3.08 -17.97
CA GLU A 359 20.06 2.42 -16.76
C GLU A 359 18.93 1.74 -15.96
N ARG A 360 19.33 0.94 -14.96
CA ARG A 360 18.45 0.03 -14.23
C ARG A 360 17.19 0.68 -13.65
N PHE A 361 17.27 1.91 -13.15
CA PHE A 361 16.16 2.60 -12.47
C PHE A 361 15.49 3.66 -13.34
N ALA A 362 15.79 3.72 -14.64
CA ALA A 362 15.23 4.72 -15.55
C ALA A 362 13.69 4.67 -15.61
N SER A 363 13.08 3.48 -15.51
CA SER A 363 11.62 3.29 -15.54
C SER A 363 10.93 3.66 -14.22
N ILE A 364 11.69 3.76 -13.12
CA ILE A 364 11.17 4.04 -11.76
C ILE A 364 11.79 5.28 -11.13
N ARG A 365 12.10 6.31 -11.92
CA ARG A 365 12.79 7.51 -11.45
C ARG A 365 12.17 8.13 -10.21
N GLY A 366 10.83 8.13 -10.11
CA GLY A 366 10.13 8.64 -8.93
C GLY A 366 10.53 7.93 -7.65
N TYR A 367 10.50 6.59 -7.65
CA TYR A 367 10.93 5.78 -6.51
C TYR A 367 12.44 5.90 -6.30
N GLY A 368 13.22 5.83 -7.38
CA GLY A 368 14.69 5.94 -7.32
C GLY A 368 15.17 7.22 -6.65
N ALA A 369 14.54 8.36 -6.94
CA ALA A 369 14.83 9.64 -6.28
C ALA A 369 14.50 9.64 -4.76
N LYS A 370 13.71 8.67 -4.28
CA LYS A 370 13.37 8.48 -2.86
C LYS A 370 14.11 7.31 -2.20
N MET A 371 14.94 6.56 -2.94
CA MET A 371 15.61 5.36 -2.41
C MET A 371 16.49 5.66 -1.21
N LEU A 372 17.24 6.77 -1.23
CA LEU A 372 18.03 7.18 -0.05
C LEU A 372 17.15 7.41 1.17
N GLU A 373 16.02 8.09 1.00
CA GLU A 373 15.10 8.38 2.10
C GLU A 373 14.45 7.09 2.61
N HIS A 374 14.07 6.16 1.73
CA HIS A 374 13.57 4.83 2.13
C HIS A 374 14.62 4.03 2.89
N ALA A 375 15.85 3.94 2.38
CA ALA A 375 16.94 3.24 3.03
C ALA A 375 17.21 3.79 4.44
N SER A 376 17.24 5.12 4.56
CA SER A 376 17.49 5.81 5.83
C SER A 376 16.35 5.62 6.83
N ARG A 377 15.08 5.67 6.39
CA ARG A 377 13.91 5.39 7.25
C ARG A 377 13.87 3.95 7.73
N LEU A 378 14.14 2.99 6.85
CA LEU A 378 14.21 1.57 7.20
C LEU A 378 15.34 1.29 8.20
N ALA A 379 16.53 1.85 7.96
CA ALA A 379 17.65 1.78 8.90
C ALA A 379 17.29 2.39 10.25
N GLY A 380 16.66 3.58 10.24
CA GLY A 380 16.21 4.26 11.45
C GLY A 380 15.14 3.49 12.23
N VAL A 381 14.20 2.84 11.54
CA VAL A 381 13.18 1.97 12.19
C VAL A 381 13.85 0.79 12.87
N MET A 382 14.81 0.12 12.20
CA MET A 382 15.52 -1.03 12.77
C MET A 382 16.42 -0.63 13.95
N ALA A 383 17.20 0.45 13.80
CA ALA A 383 18.03 0.98 14.87
C ALA A 383 17.20 1.40 16.10
N ALA A 384 16.11 2.17 15.90
CA ALA A 384 15.20 2.57 16.97
C ALA A 384 14.52 1.38 17.65
N TYR A 385 14.09 0.39 16.87
CA TYR A 385 13.52 -0.85 17.38
C TYR A 385 14.55 -1.61 18.24
N ALA A 386 15.80 -1.70 17.82
CA ALA A 386 16.90 -2.29 18.59
C ALA A 386 17.30 -1.46 19.83
N GLY A 387 16.82 -0.22 19.94
CA GLY A 387 17.16 0.70 21.04
C GLY A 387 18.51 1.38 20.88
N GLN A 388 18.95 1.56 19.64
CA GLN A 388 20.18 2.25 19.29
C GLN A 388 19.92 3.76 19.13
N ASP A 389 20.91 4.58 19.53
CA ASP A 389 20.87 6.04 19.42
C ASP A 389 21.58 6.55 18.15
N VAL A 390 22.17 5.64 17.36
CA VAL A 390 22.91 5.96 16.14
C VAL A 390 22.70 4.87 15.09
N ILE A 391 22.58 5.27 13.81
CA ILE A 391 22.52 4.33 12.68
C ILE A 391 23.94 3.86 12.35
N THR A 392 24.19 2.59 12.52
CA THR A 392 25.48 1.95 12.17
C THR A 392 25.56 1.65 10.67
N ALA A 393 26.76 1.27 10.19
CA ALA A 393 26.93 0.80 8.79
C ALA A 393 26.06 -0.43 8.51
N THR A 394 25.90 -1.33 9.47
CA THR A 394 25.04 -2.51 9.34
C THR A 394 23.56 -2.14 9.17
N ASP A 395 23.07 -1.19 9.96
CA ASP A 395 21.68 -0.72 9.87
C ASP A 395 21.43 -0.06 8.52
N PHE A 396 22.39 0.77 8.04
CA PHE A 396 22.22 1.44 6.76
C PHE A 396 22.31 0.45 5.58
N ASP A 397 23.27 -0.47 5.57
CA ASP A 397 23.40 -1.50 4.53
C ASP A 397 22.11 -2.35 4.45
N ALA A 398 21.54 -2.70 5.60
CA ALA A 398 20.26 -3.42 5.69
C ALA A 398 19.08 -2.60 5.12
N GLY A 399 18.97 -1.33 5.50
CA GLY A 399 17.97 -0.42 4.94
C GLY A 399 18.12 -0.22 3.43
N ALA A 400 19.36 -0.13 2.93
CA ALA A 400 19.66 0.01 1.50
C ALA A 400 19.32 -1.28 0.71
N GLU A 401 19.58 -2.46 1.28
CA GLU A 401 19.20 -3.74 0.69
C GLU A 401 17.69 -3.89 0.56
N LEU A 402 16.94 -3.56 1.62
CA LEU A 402 15.47 -3.53 1.60
C LEU A 402 14.94 -2.53 0.57
N ALA A 403 15.46 -1.30 0.54
CA ALA A 403 15.05 -0.29 -0.44
C ALA A 403 15.33 -0.74 -1.88
N THR A 404 16.43 -1.46 -2.11
CA THR A 404 16.78 -2.04 -3.41
C THR A 404 15.85 -3.20 -3.80
N PHE A 405 15.44 -4.03 -2.85
CA PHE A 405 14.41 -5.05 -3.08
C PHE A 405 13.10 -4.40 -3.55
N TYR A 406 12.61 -3.40 -2.84
CA TYR A 406 11.38 -2.70 -3.22
C TYR A 406 11.51 -1.98 -4.57
N ALA A 407 12.71 -1.47 -4.92
CA ALA A 407 12.98 -0.93 -6.25
C ALA A 407 12.83 -1.99 -7.35
N SER A 408 13.32 -3.22 -7.11
CA SER A 408 13.15 -4.33 -8.05
C SER A 408 11.68 -4.71 -8.25
N GLU A 409 10.87 -4.65 -7.20
CA GLU A 409 9.43 -4.85 -7.26
C GLU A 409 8.71 -3.73 -8.04
N HIS A 410 9.13 -2.48 -7.84
CA HIS A 410 8.62 -1.37 -8.64
C HIS A 410 8.89 -1.55 -10.14
N ILE A 411 10.10 -1.96 -10.54
CA ILE A 411 10.45 -2.26 -11.93
C ILE A 411 9.55 -3.37 -12.46
N ARG A 412 9.52 -4.51 -11.77
CA ARG A 412 8.76 -5.70 -12.16
C ARG A 412 7.27 -5.42 -12.34
N LEU A 413 6.70 -4.62 -11.46
CA LEU A 413 5.27 -4.32 -11.44
C LEU A 413 4.91 -3.16 -12.38
N ALA A 414 5.81 -2.20 -12.61
CA ALA A 414 5.62 -1.13 -13.59
C ALA A 414 5.52 -1.71 -15.01
N ASP A 415 6.38 -2.69 -15.36
CA ASP A 415 6.33 -3.39 -16.64
C ASP A 415 4.98 -4.11 -16.85
N THR A 416 4.36 -4.55 -15.76
CA THR A 416 3.05 -5.23 -15.80
C THR A 416 1.88 -4.24 -15.78
N ALA A 417 1.98 -3.14 -15.05
CA ALA A 417 0.93 -2.13 -14.94
C ALA A 417 0.79 -1.27 -16.21
N GLY A 418 1.86 -1.16 -17.01
CA GLY A 418 1.83 -0.57 -18.36
C GLY A 418 1.10 -1.41 -19.39
N ILE A 419 0.52 -2.55 -19.01
CA ILE A 419 -0.35 -3.34 -19.86
C ILE A 419 -1.60 -2.50 -20.14
N ALA A 420 -1.74 -2.09 -21.39
CA ALA A 420 -2.89 -1.30 -21.85
C ALA A 420 -4.20 -1.89 -21.31
N ALA A 421 -5.10 -1.04 -20.85
CA ALA A 421 -6.43 -1.45 -20.35
C ALA A 421 -7.13 -2.41 -21.33
N ASP A 422 -6.82 -2.28 -22.61
CA ASP A 422 -7.32 -3.13 -23.68
C ASP A 422 -6.86 -4.59 -23.58
N LEU A 423 -5.65 -4.87 -23.07
CA LEU A 423 -5.19 -6.24 -22.87
C LEU A 423 -5.91 -6.92 -21.70
N LEU A 424 -6.26 -6.17 -20.66
CA LEU A 424 -7.12 -6.66 -19.58
C LEU A 424 -8.55 -6.96 -20.10
N LEU A 425 -9.06 -6.13 -21.00
CA LEU A 425 -10.34 -6.37 -21.65
C LEU A 425 -10.25 -7.58 -22.59
N ALA A 426 -9.14 -7.73 -23.31
CA ALA A 426 -8.89 -8.88 -24.19
C ALA A 426 -8.87 -10.20 -23.38
N GLN A 427 -8.23 -10.22 -22.20
CA GLN A 427 -8.27 -11.41 -21.34
C GLN A 427 -9.68 -11.72 -20.87
N LYS A 428 -10.44 -10.72 -20.41
CA LYS A 428 -11.85 -10.92 -20.01
C LYS A 428 -12.71 -11.45 -21.15
N LEU A 429 -12.47 -10.96 -22.37
CA LEU A 429 -13.17 -11.46 -23.55
C LEU A 429 -12.77 -12.91 -23.84
N LEU A 430 -11.49 -13.23 -23.76
CA LEU A 430 -10.99 -14.58 -23.99
C LEU A 430 -11.54 -15.58 -22.98
N ASP A 431 -11.50 -15.24 -21.67
CA ASP A 431 -12.05 -16.09 -20.58
C ASP A 431 -13.54 -16.34 -20.78
N TRP A 432 -14.32 -15.30 -21.11
CA TRP A 432 -15.74 -15.43 -21.43
C TRP A 432 -15.96 -16.29 -22.67
N TRP A 433 -15.15 -16.15 -23.71
CA TRP A 433 -15.29 -16.89 -24.95
C TRP A 433 -14.96 -18.38 -24.76
N GLN A 434 -13.88 -18.69 -24.01
CA GLN A 434 -13.50 -20.05 -23.65
C GLN A 434 -14.52 -20.77 -22.75
N SER A 435 -15.36 -20.03 -22.02
CA SER A 435 -16.44 -20.60 -21.22
C SER A 435 -17.66 -20.99 -22.04
N ARG A 436 -17.70 -20.67 -23.33
CA ARG A 436 -18.83 -20.97 -24.24
C ARG A 436 -18.69 -22.35 -24.87
N PRO A 437 -19.82 -23.05 -25.11
CA PRO A 437 -19.78 -24.36 -25.79
C PRO A 437 -19.41 -24.28 -27.27
N ASP A 438 -19.74 -23.17 -27.97
CA ASP A 438 -19.35 -22.93 -29.37
C ASP A 438 -18.11 -22.05 -29.43
N PRO A 439 -16.98 -22.53 -30.00
CA PRO A 439 -15.76 -21.75 -30.13
C PRO A 439 -15.90 -20.58 -31.11
N ARG A 440 -16.98 -20.53 -31.91
CA ARG A 440 -17.23 -19.48 -32.91
C ARG A 440 -18.08 -18.37 -32.32
N CYS A 441 -17.74 -17.13 -32.63
CA CYS A 441 -18.49 -15.99 -32.16
C CYS A 441 -18.52 -14.85 -33.19
N SER A 442 -19.66 -14.17 -33.30
CA SER A 442 -19.79 -12.98 -34.14
C SER A 442 -19.53 -11.70 -33.32
N LEU A 443 -19.08 -10.63 -33.99
CA LEU A 443 -18.90 -9.33 -33.35
C LEU A 443 -20.16 -8.88 -32.59
N ALA A 444 -21.34 -9.10 -33.21
CA ALA A 444 -22.63 -8.76 -32.60
C ALA A 444 -22.86 -9.51 -31.28
N ALA A 445 -22.56 -10.82 -31.22
CA ALA A 445 -22.66 -11.61 -29.99
C ALA A 445 -21.71 -11.15 -28.93
N ILE A 446 -20.50 -10.70 -29.30
CA ILE A 446 -19.49 -10.17 -28.34
C ILE A 446 -20.02 -8.94 -27.64
N TYR A 447 -20.49 -7.90 -28.35
CA TYR A 447 -20.95 -6.67 -27.65
C TYR A 447 -22.36 -6.80 -27.07
N GLN A 448 -23.18 -7.79 -27.47
CA GLN A 448 -24.51 -8.04 -26.88
C GLN A 448 -24.45 -8.93 -25.61
N LEU A 449 -23.65 -9.98 -25.64
CA LEU A 449 -23.65 -11.06 -24.66
C LEU A 449 -22.32 -11.12 -23.86
N GLY A 450 -21.27 -10.49 -24.36
CA GLY A 450 -19.94 -10.48 -23.75
C GLY A 450 -19.86 -9.70 -22.43
N PRO A 451 -18.66 -9.60 -21.86
CA PRO A 451 -18.42 -8.86 -20.61
C PRO A 451 -18.93 -7.42 -20.69
N ASN A 452 -19.52 -6.91 -19.62
CA ASN A 452 -20.13 -5.58 -19.57
C ASN A 452 -19.19 -4.45 -20.03
N ALA A 453 -17.91 -4.57 -19.79
CA ALA A 453 -16.90 -3.56 -20.17
C ALA A 453 -16.61 -3.52 -21.70
N ILE A 454 -17.17 -4.47 -22.49
CA ILE A 454 -16.92 -4.60 -23.93
C ILE A 454 -18.22 -4.48 -24.74
N ARG A 455 -19.30 -3.99 -24.13
CA ARG A 455 -20.62 -3.92 -24.78
C ARG A 455 -20.80 -2.77 -25.77
N GLU A 456 -19.77 -2.03 -26.07
CA GLU A 456 -19.73 -1.03 -27.14
C GLU A 456 -19.08 -1.63 -28.38
N ALA A 457 -19.71 -1.46 -29.56
CA ALA A 457 -19.24 -2.08 -30.81
C ALA A 457 -17.80 -1.68 -31.18
N ALA A 458 -17.41 -0.41 -30.96
CA ALA A 458 -16.08 0.09 -31.25
C ALA A 458 -15.04 -0.57 -30.31
N THR A 459 -15.35 -0.68 -29.02
CA THR A 459 -14.51 -1.36 -28.04
C THR A 459 -14.38 -2.85 -28.36
N ALA A 460 -15.50 -3.53 -28.65
CA ALA A 460 -15.49 -4.95 -29.03
C ALA A 460 -14.59 -5.22 -30.24
N LYS A 461 -14.69 -4.38 -31.26
CA LYS A 461 -13.88 -4.50 -32.49
C LYS A 461 -12.38 -4.37 -32.17
N ARG A 462 -11.98 -3.35 -31.42
CA ARG A 462 -10.58 -3.11 -31.04
C ARG A 462 -10.02 -4.27 -30.20
N ILE A 463 -10.81 -4.81 -29.28
CA ILE A 463 -10.37 -5.92 -28.43
C ILE A 463 -10.25 -7.23 -29.20
N VAL A 464 -11.16 -7.48 -30.15
CA VAL A 464 -11.09 -8.63 -31.07
C VAL A 464 -9.83 -8.55 -31.96
N GLU A 465 -9.49 -7.37 -32.50
CA GLU A 465 -8.27 -7.15 -33.27
C GLU A 465 -7.02 -7.55 -32.46
N ILE A 466 -6.95 -7.22 -31.19
CA ILE A 466 -5.85 -7.61 -30.31
C ILE A 466 -5.75 -9.14 -30.14
N LEU A 467 -6.90 -9.82 -29.97
CA LEU A 467 -6.92 -11.30 -29.86
C LEU A 467 -6.50 -11.98 -31.17
N GLU A 468 -6.92 -11.42 -32.30
CA GLU A 468 -6.59 -11.91 -33.65
C GLU A 468 -5.10 -11.72 -33.94
N GLU A 469 -4.53 -10.52 -33.69
CA GLU A 469 -3.11 -10.22 -33.88
C GLU A 469 -2.20 -11.12 -33.03
N ARG A 470 -2.67 -11.53 -31.83
CA ARG A 470 -1.94 -12.41 -30.93
C ARG A 470 -2.21 -13.90 -31.15
N GLY A 471 -2.99 -14.26 -32.18
CA GLY A 471 -3.22 -15.65 -32.56
C GLY A 471 -4.17 -16.43 -31.64
N TRP A 472 -4.94 -15.76 -30.76
CA TRP A 472 -5.92 -16.41 -29.90
C TRP A 472 -7.23 -16.75 -30.62
N ILE A 473 -7.54 -16.03 -31.68
CA ILE A 473 -8.71 -16.23 -32.54
C ILE A 473 -8.32 -16.09 -34.00
N GLU A 474 -9.05 -16.77 -34.88
CA GLU A 474 -8.91 -16.65 -36.32
C GLU A 474 -10.20 -16.16 -36.94
N ARG A 475 -10.09 -15.26 -37.92
CA ARG A 475 -11.24 -14.70 -38.61
C ARG A 475 -11.87 -15.72 -39.56
N LEU A 476 -13.18 -15.86 -39.48
CA LEU A 476 -13.94 -16.75 -40.35
C LEU A 476 -14.36 -16.04 -41.64
N PRO A 477 -14.60 -16.79 -42.77
CA PRO A 477 -15.10 -16.22 -44.01
C PRO A 477 -16.44 -15.49 -43.83
N ALA A 478 -16.60 -14.37 -44.50
CA ALA A 478 -17.87 -13.63 -44.48
C ALA A 478 -19.04 -14.51 -44.95
N GLY A 479 -20.15 -14.50 -44.21
CA GLY A 479 -21.30 -15.36 -44.46
C GLY A 479 -21.30 -16.68 -43.70
N THR A 480 -20.29 -16.94 -42.85
CA THR A 480 -20.28 -18.12 -41.96
C THR A 480 -21.54 -18.15 -41.11
N GLN A 481 -22.18 -19.33 -41.06
CA GLN A 481 -23.40 -19.56 -40.28
C GLN A 481 -23.06 -19.71 -38.79
N ILE A 482 -23.57 -18.80 -37.95
CA ILE A 482 -23.50 -18.88 -36.50
C ILE A 482 -24.90 -18.59 -35.95
N ASP A 483 -25.38 -19.45 -35.06
CA ASP A 483 -26.74 -19.38 -34.49
C ASP A 483 -27.84 -19.31 -35.56
N GLY A 484 -27.67 -20.06 -36.63
CA GLY A 484 -28.65 -20.17 -37.74
C GLY A 484 -28.72 -18.95 -38.65
N ALA A 485 -27.80 -18.00 -38.58
CA ALA A 485 -27.77 -16.81 -39.41
C ALA A 485 -26.36 -16.53 -39.98
N PRO A 486 -26.27 -16.05 -41.26
CA PRO A 486 -24.99 -15.69 -41.84
C PRO A 486 -24.41 -14.43 -41.16
N LYS A 487 -23.15 -14.48 -40.77
CA LYS A 487 -22.45 -13.39 -40.12
C LYS A 487 -21.35 -12.81 -41.01
N ARG A 488 -21.22 -11.48 -41.02
CA ARG A 488 -20.20 -10.78 -41.78
C ARG A 488 -18.85 -10.78 -41.06
N ASP A 489 -18.90 -10.52 -39.78
CA ASP A 489 -17.73 -10.42 -38.91
C ASP A 489 -17.84 -11.48 -37.81
N ALA A 490 -17.04 -12.53 -37.95
CA ALA A 490 -17.03 -13.68 -37.07
C ALA A 490 -15.63 -14.27 -36.94
N TRP A 491 -15.35 -14.89 -35.82
CA TRP A 491 -14.07 -15.53 -35.50
C TRP A 491 -14.30 -16.84 -34.76
N GLU A 492 -13.25 -17.64 -34.71
CA GLU A 492 -13.20 -18.91 -34.00
C GLU A 492 -11.98 -18.90 -33.05
N LEU A 493 -12.13 -19.50 -31.87
CA LEU A 493 -10.99 -19.72 -30.98
C LEU A 493 -9.97 -20.62 -31.65
N THR A 494 -8.71 -20.21 -31.65
CA THR A 494 -7.60 -21.05 -32.10
C THR A 494 -7.46 -22.23 -31.13
N PRO A 495 -7.29 -23.48 -31.60
CA PRO A 495 -7.17 -24.68 -30.78
C PRO A 495 -6.02 -24.61 -29.75
#